data_8432c0d5c7e3ca1fb44565f2f40af792
#
_entry.id   8432c0d5c7e3ca1fb44565f2f40af792
#
_cell.length_a   1.000
_cell.length_b   1.000
_cell.length_c   1.000
_cell.angle_alpha   90.00
_cell.angle_beta   90.00
_cell.angle_gamma   90.00
#
_symmetry.space_group_name_H-M   'P 1'
#
loop_
_entity.id
_entity.type
_entity.pdbx_description
1 polymer ?
#
loop_
_entity_poly.entity_id
_entity_poly.type
_entity_poly.pdbx_seq_one_letter_code
_entity_poly.pdbx_strand_id
1 'polypeptide(L)'
;MPAATPAPQRKPLQVEPVRAAEAGQVNGQAYDLIVIGGTPGGIACAVRAAREGLSVLIVQHNRHIGGMITNGLMQWDALYAGHRAPIFNEVAGMIGDYYLKTYGEDSPQYKTARFTQTHYPMSLFESSVAEHLFNKLVSAEKNITTLLSHYPVDSSRDAAILTGLTLRKYGTSEDIQVKGKVFADATYEGDLAALVKVPYRIGREGRDEYGEPHAGKVFTNISSEKGPKEALDGTLNIHPYGHVQGTIDPNSPFTADGAVQAYNYRFCLTKEEGNRLLPEKPPGYNREEFVNYYRKGLGGGRLNGKGTFNNPILPGENHAYPDASWPEREKIIERHKNFALGLMYFLQNDESLSEAKRAGYRQSGLPLDEYPDNGHIPYEMYVREGRRIVGRYVFKEQDNRLAAAYGRSPVMTDSIAITDWSMDSHDCTWDRSPGYAYDGKLILTEESRPAQIPWRSLLPQGVDNLIVPVCLSATHVAWGAVRLEPVWMQLGESAGFAAALSVKKNQAPAFLDPALLIQSLVKNRMMITFLNDVDVASNDPQVMAAQYFGSKGFFSDYNAGLDLPLSTHLKTVWQGGFDQLQNGTLDVEKLAIAVHQASAETSEDTGMKRGEFLVQLWSKLTQP
;
A
#
# COMPACT_ATOMS: atom_id res chain seq x y z
N MET A 1 -16.45 46.94 2.04
CA MET A 1 -15.51 46.02 1.38
C MET A 1 -16.17 45.60 0.08
N PRO A 2 -15.53 45.65 -1.07
CA PRO A 2 -16.12 45.13 -2.30
C PRO A 2 -16.40 43.63 -2.13
N ALA A 3 -17.59 43.20 -2.57
CA ALA A 3 -18.00 41.80 -2.55
C ALA A 3 -16.96 41.00 -3.35
N ALA A 4 -16.42 39.95 -2.75
CA ALA A 4 -15.52 39.02 -3.43
C ALA A 4 -16.25 38.47 -4.67
N THR A 5 -15.63 38.60 -5.84
CA THR A 5 -16.11 37.98 -7.07
C THR A 5 -16.29 36.49 -6.80
N PRO A 6 -17.46 35.89 -7.06
CA PRO A 6 -17.64 34.45 -6.86
C PRO A 6 -16.60 33.72 -7.73
N ALA A 7 -15.92 32.75 -7.12
CA ALA A 7 -14.99 31.91 -7.84
C ALA A 7 -15.71 31.27 -9.04
N PRO A 8 -15.06 31.16 -10.20
CA PRO A 8 -15.72 30.55 -11.37
C PRO A 8 -16.20 29.16 -11.02
N GLN A 9 -17.48 28.87 -11.30
CA GLN A 9 -18.05 27.54 -11.11
C GLN A 9 -17.18 26.53 -11.88
N ARG A 10 -16.57 25.62 -11.15
CA ARG A 10 -15.73 24.57 -11.71
C ARG A 10 -16.60 23.60 -12.50
N LYS A 11 -16.25 23.35 -13.75
CA LYS A 11 -16.86 22.24 -14.49
C LYS A 11 -16.35 20.91 -13.87
N PRO A 12 -17.24 19.97 -13.52
CA PRO A 12 -16.83 18.64 -13.08
C PRO A 12 -15.89 18.01 -14.11
N LEU A 13 -14.84 17.31 -13.62
CA LEU A 13 -13.99 16.51 -14.50
C LEU A 13 -14.84 15.36 -15.10
N GLN A 14 -14.89 15.27 -16.41
CA GLN A 14 -15.40 14.07 -17.06
C GLN A 14 -14.31 13.00 -16.99
N VAL A 15 -14.50 11.99 -16.16
CA VAL A 15 -13.61 10.84 -16.05
C VAL A 15 -13.79 10.01 -17.33
N GLU A 16 -12.73 9.91 -18.13
CA GLU A 16 -12.72 8.99 -19.27
C GLU A 16 -12.68 7.56 -18.73
N PRO A 17 -13.61 6.67 -19.14
CA PRO A 17 -13.59 5.29 -18.68
C PRO A 17 -12.34 4.56 -19.19
N VAL A 18 -11.85 3.58 -18.43
CA VAL A 18 -10.80 2.69 -18.91
C VAL A 18 -11.31 1.90 -20.13
N ARG A 19 -10.42 1.65 -21.09
CA ARG A 19 -10.74 0.81 -22.24
C ARG A 19 -11.00 -0.62 -21.78
N ALA A 20 -12.27 -1.01 -21.65
CA ALA A 20 -12.71 -2.34 -21.25
C ALA A 20 -13.10 -3.20 -22.46
N ALA A 21 -12.85 -4.49 -22.36
CA ALA A 21 -13.27 -5.50 -23.33
C ALA A 21 -14.60 -6.12 -22.89
N GLU A 22 -15.37 -6.54 -23.88
CA GLU A 22 -16.57 -7.34 -23.66
C GLU A 22 -16.21 -8.79 -23.31
N ALA A 23 -17.01 -9.45 -22.48
CA ALA A 23 -16.76 -10.82 -22.03
C ALA A 23 -16.55 -11.81 -23.19
N GLY A 24 -17.30 -11.66 -24.29
CA GLY A 24 -17.15 -12.48 -25.49
C GLY A 24 -15.78 -12.35 -26.19
N GLN A 25 -15.13 -11.21 -26.08
CA GLN A 25 -13.78 -10.98 -26.63
C GLN A 25 -12.69 -11.64 -25.78
N VAL A 26 -12.96 -11.84 -24.49
CA VAL A 26 -12.02 -12.39 -23.50
C VAL A 26 -12.19 -13.89 -23.33
N ASN A 27 -13.40 -14.40 -23.53
CA ASN A 27 -13.72 -15.83 -23.35
C ASN A 27 -12.87 -16.73 -24.25
N GLY A 28 -12.20 -17.71 -23.64
CA GLY A 28 -11.31 -18.67 -24.30
C GLY A 28 -9.92 -18.14 -24.64
N GLN A 29 -9.63 -16.86 -24.37
CA GLN A 29 -8.32 -16.26 -24.67
C GLN A 29 -7.23 -16.71 -23.67
N ALA A 30 -5.99 -16.59 -24.11
CA ALA A 30 -4.80 -16.88 -23.31
C ALA A 30 -3.94 -15.62 -23.15
N TYR A 31 -3.43 -15.41 -21.95
CA TYR A 31 -2.59 -14.26 -21.57
C TYR A 31 -1.28 -14.74 -20.93
N ASP A 32 -0.24 -13.92 -21.05
CA ASP A 32 1.01 -14.17 -20.33
C ASP A 32 0.83 -13.93 -18.82
N LEU A 33 0.08 -12.89 -18.46
CA LEU A 33 -0.25 -12.55 -17.08
C LEU A 33 -1.75 -12.25 -16.92
N ILE A 34 -2.37 -12.84 -15.90
CA ILE A 34 -3.71 -12.48 -15.45
C ILE A 34 -3.62 -11.84 -14.06
N VAL A 35 -4.09 -10.60 -13.93
CA VAL A 35 -4.14 -9.83 -12.68
C VAL A 35 -5.58 -9.75 -12.21
N ILE A 36 -5.88 -10.32 -11.05
CA ILE A 36 -7.17 -10.19 -10.38
C ILE A 36 -7.09 -9.03 -9.40
N GLY A 37 -7.93 -8.01 -9.60
CA GLY A 37 -7.93 -6.76 -8.82
C GLY A 37 -7.32 -5.59 -9.58
N GLY A 38 -8.17 -4.62 -9.95
CA GLY A 38 -7.78 -3.32 -10.52
C GLY A 38 -7.38 -2.31 -9.43
N THR A 39 -6.77 -2.77 -8.35
CA THR A 39 -6.20 -1.93 -7.28
C THR A 39 -4.95 -1.20 -7.79
N PRO A 40 -4.42 -0.16 -7.11
CA PRO A 40 -3.18 0.49 -7.50
C PRO A 40 -2.01 -0.48 -7.66
N GLY A 41 -1.90 -1.48 -6.76
CA GLY A 41 -0.92 -2.56 -6.87
C GLY A 41 -1.13 -3.45 -8.09
N GLY A 42 -2.38 -3.80 -8.41
CA GLY A 42 -2.72 -4.58 -9.60
C GLY A 42 -2.46 -3.82 -10.89
N ILE A 43 -2.77 -2.53 -10.92
CA ILE A 43 -2.48 -1.65 -12.06
C ILE A 43 -0.96 -1.54 -12.28
N ALA A 44 -0.19 -1.31 -11.21
CA ALA A 44 1.27 -1.24 -11.32
C ALA A 44 1.89 -2.55 -11.84
N CYS A 45 1.37 -3.71 -11.39
CA CYS A 45 1.76 -5.04 -11.88
C CYS A 45 1.46 -5.19 -13.37
N ALA A 46 0.25 -4.87 -13.79
CA ALA A 46 -0.19 -5.01 -15.17
C ALA A 46 0.55 -4.08 -16.12
N VAL A 47 0.68 -2.80 -15.76
CA VAL A 47 1.39 -1.80 -16.59
C VAL A 47 2.86 -2.16 -16.73
N ARG A 48 3.53 -2.59 -15.64
CA ARG A 48 4.91 -3.02 -15.73
C ARG A 48 5.06 -4.24 -16.63
N ALA A 49 4.27 -5.28 -16.41
CA ALA A 49 4.31 -6.49 -17.22
C ALA A 49 4.05 -6.19 -18.72
N ALA A 50 3.11 -5.30 -19.02
CA ALA A 50 2.82 -4.86 -20.38
C ALA A 50 4.01 -4.13 -21.02
N ARG A 51 4.67 -3.24 -20.27
CA ARG A 51 5.88 -2.53 -20.73
C ARG A 51 7.08 -3.46 -20.93
N GLU A 52 7.11 -4.60 -20.24
CA GLU A 52 8.09 -5.68 -20.47
C GLU A 52 7.68 -6.61 -21.64
N GLY A 53 6.59 -6.32 -22.34
CA GLY A 53 6.14 -6.99 -23.55
C GLY A 53 5.12 -8.12 -23.36
N LEU A 54 4.58 -8.32 -22.15
CA LEU A 54 3.58 -9.35 -21.91
C LEU A 54 2.18 -8.95 -22.40
N SER A 55 1.40 -9.94 -22.82
CA SER A 55 -0.06 -9.83 -22.94
C SER A 55 -0.69 -9.96 -21.55
N VAL A 56 -1.48 -8.98 -21.14
CA VAL A 56 -2.00 -8.89 -19.76
C VAL A 56 -3.52 -8.77 -19.77
N LEU A 57 -4.18 -9.50 -18.86
CA LEU A 57 -5.59 -9.34 -18.53
C LEU A 57 -5.71 -8.78 -17.10
N ILE A 58 -6.37 -7.62 -16.95
CA ILE A 58 -6.86 -7.11 -15.65
C ILE A 58 -8.31 -7.52 -15.50
N VAL A 59 -8.67 -8.12 -14.37
CA VAL A 59 -10.04 -8.47 -14.00
C VAL A 59 -10.44 -7.69 -12.75
N GLN A 60 -11.53 -6.92 -12.82
CA GLN A 60 -12.04 -6.14 -11.70
C GLN A 60 -13.51 -6.47 -11.44
N HIS A 61 -13.87 -6.65 -10.16
CA HIS A 61 -15.22 -7.06 -9.76
C HIS A 61 -16.28 -5.98 -9.98
N ASN A 62 -15.91 -4.71 -9.99
CA ASN A 62 -16.80 -3.58 -10.28
C ASN A 62 -16.44 -2.91 -11.62
N ARG A 63 -17.02 -1.73 -11.89
CA ARG A 63 -16.82 -0.99 -13.16
C ARG A 63 -15.68 0.01 -13.12
N HIS A 64 -14.99 0.15 -12.00
CA HIS A 64 -13.98 1.16 -11.74
C HIS A 64 -12.68 0.52 -11.29
N ILE A 65 -11.55 1.13 -11.63
CA ILE A 65 -10.21 0.70 -11.22
C ILE A 65 -9.54 1.78 -10.39
N GLY A 66 -8.47 1.42 -9.67
CA GLY A 66 -7.69 2.35 -8.86
C GLY A 66 -7.91 2.20 -7.35
N GLY A 67 -8.74 1.25 -6.93
CA GLY A 67 -8.92 0.88 -5.52
C GLY A 67 -9.18 2.08 -4.61
N MET A 68 -8.56 2.11 -3.42
CA MET A 68 -8.81 3.19 -2.46
C MET A 68 -8.30 4.57 -2.90
N ILE A 69 -7.32 4.65 -3.78
CA ILE A 69 -6.84 5.93 -4.32
C ILE A 69 -7.96 6.67 -5.06
N THR A 70 -8.82 5.92 -5.74
CA THR A 70 -9.99 6.44 -6.45
C THR A 70 -11.28 6.39 -5.64
N ASN A 71 -11.24 5.85 -4.41
CA ASN A 71 -12.40 5.64 -3.54
C ASN A 71 -12.27 6.33 -2.17
N GLY A 72 -12.03 7.66 -2.18
CA GLY A 72 -12.12 8.52 -1.00
C GLY A 72 -10.86 8.59 -0.13
N LEU A 73 -9.76 7.91 -0.48
CA LEU A 73 -8.48 8.09 0.24
C LEU A 73 -7.93 9.50 -0.01
N MET A 74 -7.90 9.96 -1.25
CA MET A 74 -7.58 11.32 -1.66
C MET A 74 -6.18 11.81 -1.25
N GLN A 75 -5.25 10.90 -0.99
CA GLN A 75 -3.89 11.21 -0.52
C GLN A 75 -2.95 10.00 -0.70
N TRP A 76 -1.64 10.27 -0.68
CA TRP A 76 -0.63 9.21 -0.57
C TRP A 76 -0.23 9.02 0.89
N ASP A 77 -0.45 7.82 1.42
CA ASP A 77 0.06 7.45 2.74
C ASP A 77 1.51 6.94 2.59
N ALA A 78 2.46 7.88 2.48
CA ALA A 78 3.90 7.64 2.39
C ALA A 78 4.67 8.75 3.08
N LEU A 79 5.74 8.42 3.78
CA LEU A 79 6.60 9.39 4.47
C LEU A 79 7.81 9.80 3.63
N TYR A 80 8.26 8.95 2.71
CA TYR A 80 9.31 9.27 1.76
C TYR A 80 8.71 9.82 0.45
N ALA A 81 9.04 11.06 0.13
CA ALA A 81 8.53 11.74 -1.06
C ALA A 81 9.50 11.71 -2.26
N GLY A 82 10.61 11.01 -2.16
CA GLY A 82 11.53 10.79 -3.27
C GLY A 82 11.08 9.69 -4.23
N HIS A 83 11.99 9.29 -5.12
CA HIS A 83 11.71 8.25 -6.10
C HIS A 83 11.67 6.86 -5.44
N ARG A 84 10.49 6.23 -5.46
CA ARG A 84 10.24 4.90 -4.87
C ARG A 84 10.20 3.80 -5.93
N ALA A 85 9.38 4.03 -6.96
CA ALA A 85 9.14 3.09 -8.03
C ALA A 85 8.66 3.85 -9.27
N PRO A 86 9.09 3.51 -10.49
CA PRO A 86 8.77 4.26 -11.70
C PRO A 86 7.28 4.53 -11.89
N ILE A 87 6.41 3.50 -11.77
CA ILE A 87 4.96 3.66 -11.99
C ILE A 87 4.31 4.49 -10.88
N PHE A 88 4.70 4.29 -9.61
CA PHE A 88 4.21 5.13 -8.52
C PHE A 88 4.55 6.61 -8.76
N ASN A 89 5.82 6.90 -9.08
CA ASN A 89 6.27 8.27 -9.31
C ASN A 89 5.68 8.88 -10.59
N GLU A 90 5.41 8.07 -11.63
CA GLU A 90 4.69 8.50 -12.83
C GLU A 90 3.27 8.94 -12.49
N VAL A 91 2.50 8.14 -11.73
CA VAL A 91 1.13 8.50 -11.33
C VAL A 91 1.13 9.73 -10.42
N ALA A 92 2.02 9.80 -9.44
CA ALA A 92 2.16 10.97 -8.57
C ALA A 92 2.52 12.24 -9.36
N GLY A 93 3.40 12.10 -10.35
CA GLY A 93 3.73 13.16 -11.30
C GLY A 93 2.53 13.59 -12.17
N MET A 94 1.79 12.63 -12.74
CA MET A 94 0.58 12.91 -13.53
C MET A 94 -0.47 13.68 -12.72
N ILE A 95 -0.65 13.34 -11.44
CA ILE A 95 -1.55 14.07 -10.54
C ILE A 95 -1.05 15.51 -10.36
N GLY A 96 0.22 15.72 -10.02
CA GLY A 96 0.81 17.06 -9.92
C GLY A 96 0.64 17.87 -11.20
N ASP A 97 0.93 17.28 -12.35
CA ASP A 97 0.79 17.87 -13.68
C ASP A 97 -0.65 18.27 -14.01
N TYR A 98 -1.64 17.47 -13.63
CA TYR A 98 -3.05 17.81 -13.80
C TYR A 98 -3.38 19.11 -13.07
N TYR A 99 -2.99 19.24 -11.81
CA TYR A 99 -3.25 20.44 -11.02
C TYR A 99 -2.43 21.64 -11.49
N LEU A 100 -1.18 21.44 -11.93
CA LEU A 100 -0.36 22.48 -12.56
C LEU A 100 -1.03 23.05 -13.81
N LYS A 101 -1.47 22.18 -14.72
CA LYS A 101 -2.11 22.59 -15.98
C LYS A 101 -3.49 23.23 -15.77
N THR A 102 -4.22 22.77 -14.74
CA THR A 102 -5.59 23.24 -14.48
C THR A 102 -5.62 24.56 -13.72
N TYR A 103 -4.71 24.76 -12.76
CA TYR A 103 -4.77 25.87 -11.81
C TYR A 103 -3.55 26.79 -11.84
N GLY A 104 -2.46 26.38 -12.47
CA GLY A 104 -1.20 27.14 -12.52
C GLY A 104 -0.27 26.87 -11.32
N GLU A 105 1.00 27.25 -11.50
CA GLU A 105 2.10 26.93 -10.57
C GLU A 105 1.91 27.55 -9.17
N ASP A 106 1.37 28.76 -9.11
CA ASP A 106 1.20 29.49 -7.86
C ASP A 106 -0.07 29.11 -7.10
N SER A 107 -0.92 28.27 -7.68
CA SER A 107 -2.20 27.89 -7.08
C SER A 107 -2.01 27.06 -5.79
N PRO A 108 -2.89 27.24 -4.79
CA PRO A 108 -2.94 26.35 -3.63
C PRO A 108 -3.21 24.89 -4.00
N GLN A 109 -3.96 24.66 -5.07
CA GLN A 109 -4.30 23.34 -5.57
C GLN A 109 -3.04 22.58 -6.02
N TYR A 110 -2.24 23.18 -6.88
CA TYR A 110 -0.99 22.55 -7.32
C TYR A 110 0.00 22.37 -6.16
N LYS A 111 0.17 23.40 -5.33
CA LYS A 111 1.07 23.32 -4.16
C LYS A 111 0.68 22.21 -3.19
N THR A 112 -0.61 21.90 -3.08
CA THR A 112 -1.13 20.83 -2.21
C THR A 112 -1.08 19.45 -2.88
N ALA A 113 -1.24 19.38 -4.21
CA ALA A 113 -1.33 18.12 -4.93
C ALA A 113 0.04 17.52 -5.29
N ARG A 114 1.09 18.34 -5.43
CA ARG A 114 2.43 17.83 -5.77
C ARG A 114 3.01 16.98 -4.64
N PHE A 115 3.57 15.84 -4.98
CA PHE A 115 4.22 14.94 -4.04
C PHE A 115 5.67 15.39 -3.82
N THR A 116 5.93 16.06 -2.71
CA THR A 116 7.25 16.61 -2.37
C THR A 116 7.55 16.47 -0.88
N GLN A 117 8.84 16.39 -0.54
CA GLN A 117 9.31 16.26 0.84
C GLN A 117 8.88 17.44 1.75
N THR A 118 8.55 18.60 1.19
CA THR A 118 8.18 19.81 1.95
C THR A 118 6.72 19.83 2.40
N HIS A 119 5.87 18.98 1.85
CA HIS A 119 4.45 18.91 2.18
C HIS A 119 4.15 17.65 2.96
N TYR A 120 3.98 17.80 4.26
CA TYR A 120 3.60 16.72 5.17
C TYR A 120 2.20 16.22 4.94
N PRO A 121 2.12 14.93 5.15
CA PRO A 121 2.89 13.85 4.53
C PRO A 121 2.28 13.44 3.20
N MET A 122 1.28 14.17 2.78
CA MET A 122 0.31 13.63 1.86
C MET A 122 -0.07 14.72 0.87
N SER A 123 0.41 14.60 -0.34
CA SER A 123 -0.21 15.35 -1.43
C SER A 123 -1.69 14.96 -1.50
N LEU A 124 -2.57 15.96 -1.56
CA LEU A 124 -3.99 15.74 -1.66
C LEU A 124 -4.43 15.82 -3.11
N PHE A 125 -5.35 14.96 -3.50
CA PHE A 125 -5.96 14.96 -4.83
C PHE A 125 -7.42 14.52 -4.75
N GLU A 126 -8.15 14.75 -5.80
CA GLU A 126 -9.54 14.34 -5.93
C GLU A 126 -9.62 12.92 -6.47
N SER A 127 -10.58 12.13 -6.00
CA SER A 127 -10.77 10.74 -6.45
C SER A 127 -11.03 10.64 -7.93
N SER A 128 -11.85 11.52 -8.48
CA SER A 128 -12.14 11.60 -9.93
C SER A 128 -10.89 11.91 -10.77
N VAL A 129 -9.98 12.76 -10.25
CA VAL A 129 -8.70 13.04 -10.93
C VAL A 129 -7.82 11.80 -10.94
N ALA A 130 -7.70 11.12 -9.81
CA ALA A 130 -6.92 9.88 -9.72
C ALA A 130 -7.48 8.79 -10.64
N GLU A 131 -8.81 8.60 -10.67
CA GLU A 131 -9.45 7.62 -11.54
C GLU A 131 -9.20 7.92 -13.02
N HIS A 132 -9.39 9.18 -13.45
CA HIS A 132 -9.10 9.60 -14.82
C HIS A 132 -7.67 9.26 -15.23
N LEU A 133 -6.70 9.49 -14.34
CA LEU A 133 -5.28 9.26 -14.63
C LEU A 133 -4.92 7.78 -14.63
N PHE A 134 -5.46 6.96 -13.73
CA PHE A 134 -5.30 5.50 -13.79
C PHE A 134 -5.93 4.90 -15.05
N ASN A 135 -7.13 5.34 -15.41
CA ASN A 135 -7.80 4.91 -16.66
C ASN A 135 -6.96 5.25 -17.90
N LYS A 136 -6.37 6.45 -17.92
CA LYS A 136 -5.47 6.88 -18.98
C LYS A 136 -4.18 6.06 -19.02
N LEU A 137 -3.57 5.80 -17.88
CA LEU A 137 -2.35 4.99 -17.77
C LEU A 137 -2.57 3.58 -18.32
N VAL A 138 -3.63 2.90 -17.88
CA VAL A 138 -3.95 1.54 -18.33
C VAL A 138 -4.34 1.52 -19.81
N SER A 139 -5.16 2.48 -20.26
CA SER A 139 -5.62 2.54 -21.66
C SER A 139 -4.51 2.87 -22.67
N ALA A 140 -3.40 3.46 -22.20
CA ALA A 140 -2.23 3.74 -23.05
C ALA A 140 -1.47 2.45 -23.43
N GLU A 141 -1.54 1.41 -22.60
CA GLU A 141 -0.86 0.13 -22.86
C GLU A 141 -1.73 -0.76 -23.77
N LYS A 142 -1.27 -0.96 -25.02
CA LYS A 142 -2.07 -1.67 -26.05
C LYS A 142 -2.22 -3.15 -25.79
N ASN A 143 -1.31 -3.74 -25.04
CA ASN A 143 -1.26 -5.15 -24.67
C ASN A 143 -1.92 -5.46 -23.31
N ILE A 144 -2.57 -4.47 -22.69
CA ILE A 144 -3.49 -4.70 -21.57
C ILE A 144 -4.92 -4.81 -22.09
N THR A 145 -5.58 -5.89 -21.70
CA THR A 145 -7.03 -6.09 -21.81
C THR A 145 -7.62 -5.89 -20.41
N THR A 146 -8.66 -5.06 -20.26
CA THR A 146 -9.35 -4.86 -18.99
C THR A 146 -10.74 -5.46 -19.06
N LEU A 147 -11.09 -6.34 -18.13
CA LEU A 147 -12.40 -6.95 -17.97
C LEU A 147 -13.02 -6.47 -16.66
N LEU A 148 -14.06 -5.66 -16.75
CA LEU A 148 -14.76 -5.07 -15.60
C LEU A 148 -15.98 -5.91 -15.22
N SER A 149 -16.45 -5.75 -13.98
CA SER A 149 -17.63 -6.43 -13.42
C SER A 149 -17.52 -7.96 -13.46
N HIS A 150 -16.30 -8.49 -13.28
CA HIS A 150 -16.06 -9.93 -13.21
C HIS A 150 -15.15 -10.29 -12.03
N TYR A 151 -15.32 -11.50 -11.52
CA TYR A 151 -14.48 -12.05 -10.44
C TYR A 151 -14.27 -13.57 -10.63
N PRO A 152 -13.18 -14.14 -10.11
CA PRO A 152 -12.90 -15.57 -10.26
C PRO A 152 -13.83 -16.42 -9.39
N VAL A 153 -14.36 -17.51 -9.95
CA VAL A 153 -15.24 -18.46 -9.26
C VAL A 153 -14.74 -19.89 -9.31
N ASP A 154 -13.86 -20.22 -10.27
CA ASP A 154 -13.23 -21.53 -10.37
C ASP A 154 -11.88 -21.42 -11.07
N SER A 155 -11.05 -22.44 -10.93
CA SER A 155 -9.70 -22.49 -11.50
C SER A 155 -9.36 -23.87 -12.04
N SER A 156 -8.57 -23.92 -13.10
CA SER A 156 -7.92 -25.14 -13.59
C SER A 156 -6.44 -25.10 -13.29
N ARG A 157 -5.87 -26.24 -12.91
CA ARG A 157 -4.45 -26.37 -12.62
C ARG A 157 -3.91 -27.77 -12.96
N ASP A 158 -2.61 -27.82 -13.21
CA ASP A 158 -1.82 -29.05 -13.30
C ASP A 158 -0.82 -29.03 -12.12
N ALA A 159 -1.01 -29.89 -11.14
CA ALA A 159 -0.28 -29.90 -9.88
C ALA A 159 -0.24 -28.52 -9.20
N ALA A 160 0.92 -27.90 -9.07
CA ALA A 160 1.13 -26.59 -8.46
C ALA A 160 1.03 -25.41 -9.45
N ILE A 161 0.71 -25.68 -10.73
CA ILE A 161 0.65 -24.67 -11.79
C ILE A 161 -0.81 -24.38 -12.16
N LEU A 162 -1.25 -23.15 -12.00
CA LEU A 162 -2.52 -22.66 -12.52
C LEU A 162 -2.45 -22.60 -14.05
N THR A 163 -3.50 -23.06 -14.72
CA THR A 163 -3.59 -23.05 -16.19
C THR A 163 -4.70 -22.15 -16.71
N GLY A 164 -5.71 -21.87 -15.87
CA GLY A 164 -6.82 -21.00 -16.25
C GLY A 164 -7.75 -20.66 -15.09
N LEU A 165 -8.66 -19.75 -15.36
CA LEU A 165 -9.72 -19.30 -14.43
C LEU A 165 -11.07 -19.29 -15.12
N THR A 166 -12.12 -19.59 -14.34
CA THR A 166 -13.50 -19.27 -14.67
C THR A 166 -13.85 -17.98 -13.98
N LEU A 167 -14.27 -16.99 -14.76
CA LEU A 167 -14.63 -15.65 -14.30
C LEU A 167 -16.13 -15.46 -14.43
N ARG A 168 -16.77 -15.04 -13.34
CA ARG A 168 -18.21 -14.76 -13.30
C ARG A 168 -18.49 -13.28 -13.42
N LYS A 169 -19.47 -12.91 -14.22
CA LYS A 169 -19.97 -11.55 -14.29
C LYS A 169 -20.73 -11.22 -13.01
N TYR A 170 -20.37 -10.10 -12.38
CA TYR A 170 -20.95 -9.66 -11.12
C TYR A 170 -22.47 -9.49 -11.20
N GLY A 171 -23.18 -10.00 -10.20
CA GLY A 171 -24.64 -9.95 -10.15
C GLY A 171 -25.36 -10.90 -11.12
N THR A 172 -24.65 -11.80 -11.80
CA THR A 172 -25.23 -12.78 -12.74
C THR A 172 -24.68 -14.19 -12.51
N SER A 173 -25.10 -15.15 -13.33
CA SER A 173 -24.53 -16.50 -13.44
C SER A 173 -23.75 -16.71 -14.74
N GLU A 174 -23.42 -15.64 -15.46
CA GLU A 174 -22.67 -15.72 -16.72
C GLU A 174 -21.19 -15.94 -16.43
N ASP A 175 -20.66 -17.06 -16.91
CA ASP A 175 -19.26 -17.46 -16.72
C ASP A 175 -18.50 -17.44 -18.04
N ILE A 176 -17.24 -17.01 -18.00
CA ILE A 176 -16.28 -17.10 -19.10
C ILE A 176 -15.00 -17.77 -18.62
N GLN A 177 -14.23 -18.32 -19.54
CA GLN A 177 -12.97 -19.00 -19.24
C GLN A 177 -11.78 -18.26 -19.86
N VAL A 178 -10.68 -18.19 -19.12
CA VAL A 178 -9.42 -17.62 -19.59
C VAL A 178 -8.25 -18.50 -19.19
N LYS A 179 -7.17 -18.45 -19.97
CA LYS A 179 -5.92 -19.19 -19.70
C LYS A 179 -4.79 -18.22 -19.41
N GLY A 180 -3.87 -18.59 -18.51
CA GLY A 180 -2.73 -17.77 -18.14
C GLY A 180 -1.46 -18.57 -17.89
N LYS A 181 -0.29 -17.93 -18.09
CA LYS A 181 1.02 -18.50 -17.71
C LYS A 181 1.38 -18.14 -16.28
N VAL A 182 1.18 -16.87 -15.91
CA VAL A 182 1.40 -16.31 -14.58
C VAL A 182 0.13 -15.63 -14.11
N PHE A 183 -0.13 -15.69 -12.80
CA PHE A 183 -1.30 -15.08 -12.16
C PHE A 183 -0.85 -14.15 -11.04
N ALA A 184 -1.56 -13.04 -10.86
CA ALA A 184 -1.36 -12.16 -9.72
C ALA A 184 -2.69 -11.92 -9.00
N ASP A 185 -2.72 -12.12 -7.70
CA ASP A 185 -3.83 -11.71 -6.84
C ASP A 185 -3.53 -10.35 -6.23
N ALA A 186 -4.12 -9.32 -6.79
CA ALA A 186 -4.00 -7.94 -6.33
C ALA A 186 -5.31 -7.42 -5.73
N THR A 187 -6.21 -8.30 -5.30
CA THR A 187 -7.42 -7.93 -4.56
C THR A 187 -7.09 -7.56 -3.11
N TYR A 188 -7.91 -6.73 -2.49
CA TYR A 188 -7.78 -6.42 -1.05
C TYR A 188 -8.20 -7.59 -0.15
N GLU A 189 -8.90 -8.57 -0.73
CA GLU A 189 -9.47 -9.72 -0.05
C GLU A 189 -8.59 -10.99 -0.14
N GLY A 190 -7.71 -11.09 -1.14
CA GLY A 190 -6.97 -12.31 -1.45
C GLY A 190 -7.87 -13.39 -2.08
N ASP A 191 -8.76 -12.99 -2.98
CA ASP A 191 -9.83 -13.86 -3.49
C ASP A 191 -9.32 -14.98 -4.39
N LEU A 192 -8.33 -14.69 -5.26
CA LEU A 192 -7.74 -15.71 -6.10
C LEU A 192 -6.93 -16.71 -5.25
N ALA A 193 -6.14 -16.22 -4.30
CA ALA A 193 -5.35 -17.06 -3.40
C ALA A 193 -6.26 -18.03 -2.63
N ALA A 194 -7.37 -17.52 -2.07
CA ALA A 194 -8.34 -18.35 -1.37
C ALA A 194 -9.04 -19.37 -2.30
N LEU A 195 -9.45 -18.94 -3.48
CA LEU A 195 -10.09 -19.80 -4.49
C LEU A 195 -9.21 -21.01 -4.84
N VAL A 196 -7.90 -20.76 -5.02
CA VAL A 196 -6.93 -21.81 -5.38
C VAL A 196 -6.36 -22.52 -4.16
N LYS A 197 -6.95 -22.30 -2.97
CA LYS A 197 -6.63 -22.97 -1.70
C LYS A 197 -5.19 -22.76 -1.22
N VAL A 198 -4.65 -21.58 -1.48
CA VAL A 198 -3.42 -21.12 -0.80
C VAL A 198 -3.72 -20.98 0.69
N PRO A 199 -2.87 -21.48 1.59
CA PRO A 199 -3.02 -21.22 3.01
C PRO A 199 -2.97 -19.71 3.30
N TYR A 200 -3.88 -19.22 4.13
CA TYR A 200 -3.93 -17.83 4.55
C TYR A 200 -4.35 -17.69 6.02
N ARG A 201 -4.23 -16.49 6.53
CA ARG A 201 -4.65 -16.10 7.89
C ARG A 201 -5.64 -14.95 7.82
N ILE A 202 -6.55 -14.93 8.78
CA ILE A 202 -7.47 -13.82 9.07
C ILE A 202 -7.36 -13.54 10.56
N GLY A 203 -7.33 -12.24 10.94
CA GLY A 203 -7.27 -11.84 12.33
C GLY A 203 -5.84 -11.78 12.89
N ARG A 204 -5.74 -11.81 14.21
CA ARG A 204 -4.50 -11.54 14.95
C ARG A 204 -3.79 -12.84 15.33
N GLU A 205 -2.49 -12.92 15.07
CA GLU A 205 -1.60 -13.95 15.62
C GLU A 205 -1.40 -13.70 17.12
N GLY A 206 -1.21 -14.76 17.90
CA GLY A 206 -0.81 -14.64 19.30
C GLY A 206 0.64 -14.20 19.45
N ARG A 207 0.97 -13.55 20.57
CA ARG A 207 2.35 -13.07 20.86
C ARG A 207 3.39 -14.17 20.69
N ASP A 208 3.08 -15.38 21.15
CA ASP A 208 4.05 -16.48 21.18
C ASP A 208 4.30 -17.10 19.79
N GLU A 209 3.46 -16.83 18.81
CA GLU A 209 3.58 -17.46 17.49
C GLU A 209 4.83 -16.97 16.72
N TYR A 210 5.10 -15.66 16.78
CA TYR A 210 6.26 -15.05 16.14
C TYR A 210 7.14 -14.26 17.11
N GLY A 211 6.84 -14.28 18.41
CA GLY A 211 7.55 -13.51 19.43
C GLY A 211 7.38 -12.00 19.29
N GLU A 212 6.27 -11.54 18.71
CA GLU A 212 5.98 -10.12 18.51
C GLU A 212 5.46 -9.49 19.80
N PRO A 213 6.11 -8.45 20.35
CA PRO A 213 5.69 -7.84 21.62
C PRO A 213 4.27 -7.27 21.63
N HIS A 214 3.79 -6.84 20.45
CA HIS A 214 2.51 -6.14 20.30
C HIS A 214 1.40 -7.00 19.66
N ALA A 215 1.67 -8.30 19.44
CA ALA A 215 0.70 -9.19 18.79
C ALA A 215 -0.41 -9.69 19.74
N GLY A 216 -1.50 -10.14 19.11
CA GLY A 216 -2.67 -10.71 19.75
C GLY A 216 -3.74 -9.70 20.14
N LYS A 217 -4.71 -10.14 20.94
CA LYS A 217 -5.73 -9.27 21.51
C LYS A 217 -5.09 -8.35 22.54
N VAL A 218 -4.99 -7.06 22.22
CA VAL A 218 -4.35 -6.04 23.04
C VAL A 218 -5.27 -4.84 23.25
N PHE A 219 -5.35 -4.35 24.49
CA PHE A 219 -6.09 -3.13 24.81
C PHE A 219 -5.15 -1.94 24.80
N THR A 220 -5.57 -0.84 24.18
CA THR A 220 -4.67 0.29 23.91
C THR A 220 -5.31 1.63 24.21
N ASN A 221 -4.46 2.61 24.51
CA ASN A 221 -4.76 4.03 24.43
C ASN A 221 -3.84 4.69 23.41
N ILE A 222 -4.32 5.76 22.81
CA ILE A 222 -3.54 6.59 21.91
C ILE A 222 -3.23 7.90 22.62
N SER A 223 -1.97 8.15 22.90
CA SER A 223 -1.49 9.43 23.45
C SER A 223 -1.10 10.36 22.30
N SER A 224 -1.53 11.60 22.39
CA SER A 224 -1.00 12.69 21.56
C SER A 224 0.21 13.38 22.21
N GLU A 225 0.59 12.96 23.41
CA GLU A 225 1.76 13.46 24.07
C GLU A 225 3.01 12.76 23.49
N LYS A 226 3.77 13.57 22.78
CA LYS A 226 5.19 13.44 22.44
C LYS A 226 5.78 12.03 22.55
N GLY A 227 5.57 11.20 21.54
CA GLY A 227 6.54 10.18 21.24
C GLY A 227 7.91 10.83 20.99
N PRO A 228 9.03 10.12 21.05
CA PRO A 228 10.35 10.69 20.89
C PRO A 228 10.53 11.23 19.48
N LYS A 229 10.02 12.44 19.25
CA LYS A 229 10.32 13.25 18.08
C LYS A 229 11.81 13.24 17.75
N GLU A 230 12.61 13.28 18.82
CA GLU A 230 14.04 13.49 18.72
C GLU A 230 14.83 12.27 18.19
N ALA A 231 14.34 11.04 18.41
CA ALA A 231 15.04 9.85 17.95
C ALA A 231 14.97 9.63 16.43
N LEU A 232 13.98 10.22 15.76
CA LEU A 232 13.77 10.07 14.32
C LEU A 232 13.82 11.40 13.56
N ASP A 233 13.53 12.53 14.24
CA ASP A 233 13.62 13.86 13.65
C ASP A 233 15.07 14.17 13.26
N GLY A 234 15.34 14.20 11.97
CA GLY A 234 16.62 14.58 11.38
C GLY A 234 17.61 13.43 11.13
N THR A 235 17.30 12.18 11.53
CA THR A 235 18.16 11.02 11.21
C THR A 235 17.72 10.29 9.96
N LEU A 236 16.47 10.44 9.53
CA LEU A 236 15.91 9.82 8.33
C LEU A 236 15.39 10.89 7.37
N ASN A 237 15.71 10.74 6.09
CA ASN A 237 15.21 11.60 5.01
C ASN A 237 13.77 11.19 4.61
N ILE A 238 12.89 11.17 5.61
CA ILE A 238 11.45 10.96 5.46
C ILE A 238 10.73 12.04 6.27
N HIS A 239 9.42 12.19 6.06
CA HIS A 239 8.61 12.91 7.04
C HIS A 239 8.67 12.19 8.38
N PRO A 240 8.79 12.92 9.49
CA PRO A 240 8.75 12.32 10.81
C PRO A 240 7.48 11.50 11.01
N TYR A 241 7.61 10.35 11.65
CA TYR A 241 6.44 9.64 12.16
C TYR A 241 5.65 10.58 13.09
N GLY A 242 4.32 10.54 13.00
CA GLY A 242 3.46 11.46 13.76
C GLY A 242 3.68 11.37 15.28
N HIS A 243 3.29 12.44 15.99
CA HIS A 243 3.44 12.55 17.47
C HIS A 243 2.47 11.67 18.26
N VAL A 244 1.92 10.65 17.64
CA VAL A 244 0.90 9.79 18.24
C VAL A 244 1.54 8.43 18.46
N GLN A 245 1.59 8.00 19.71
CA GLN A 245 2.08 6.69 20.12
C GLN A 245 0.97 5.93 20.83
N GLY A 246 0.86 4.63 20.52
CA GLY A 246 -0.02 3.72 21.24
C GLY A 246 0.63 3.23 22.54
N THR A 247 -0.13 3.24 23.63
CA THR A 247 0.24 2.56 24.86
C THR A 247 -0.61 1.32 25.04
N ILE A 248 0.00 0.19 25.43
CA ILE A 248 -0.67 -1.11 25.56
C ILE A 248 -0.87 -1.44 27.03
N ASP A 249 -2.06 -1.95 27.38
CA ASP A 249 -2.30 -2.55 28.69
C ASP A 249 -1.41 -3.79 28.86
N PRO A 250 -0.48 -3.80 29.84
CA PRO A 250 0.39 -4.95 30.08
C PRO A 250 -0.37 -6.22 30.48
N ASN A 251 -1.62 -6.08 30.91
CA ASN A 251 -2.50 -7.20 31.28
C ASN A 251 -3.39 -7.66 30.13
N SER A 252 -3.16 -7.19 28.92
CA SER A 252 -3.87 -7.68 27.75
C SER A 252 -3.71 -9.19 27.59
N PRO A 253 -4.68 -9.90 26.97
CA PRO A 253 -4.58 -11.35 26.77
C PRO A 253 -3.41 -11.80 25.89
N PHE A 254 -3.02 -11.00 24.90
CA PHE A 254 -2.01 -11.32 23.88
C PHE A 254 -2.24 -12.61 23.10
N THR A 255 -3.48 -13.10 23.08
CA THR A 255 -3.88 -14.34 22.42
C THR A 255 -4.31 -14.06 20.97
N ALA A 256 -4.16 -15.07 20.12
CA ALA A 256 -4.71 -15.05 18.76
C ALA A 256 -6.23 -14.99 18.76
N ASP A 257 -6.80 -14.32 17.76
CA ASP A 257 -8.23 -14.36 17.45
C ASP A 257 -8.51 -14.06 15.96
N GLY A 258 -9.77 -14.17 15.53
CA GLY A 258 -10.21 -13.88 14.17
C GLY A 258 -10.53 -12.41 13.88
N ALA A 259 -10.20 -11.49 14.78
CA ALA A 259 -10.57 -10.09 14.64
C ALA A 259 -9.64 -9.35 13.67
N VAL A 260 -10.23 -8.73 12.65
CA VAL A 260 -9.54 -7.85 11.70
C VAL A 260 -9.83 -6.38 11.99
N GLN A 261 -8.98 -5.49 11.51
CA GLN A 261 -9.16 -4.04 11.65
C GLN A 261 -10.53 -3.59 11.12
N ALA A 262 -11.20 -2.69 11.82
CA ALA A 262 -12.51 -2.17 11.40
C ALA A 262 -12.45 -1.50 10.04
N TYR A 263 -13.42 -1.80 9.20
CA TYR A 263 -13.60 -1.16 7.89
C TYR A 263 -14.46 0.09 8.00
N ASN A 264 -14.47 0.88 6.94
CA ASN A 264 -15.41 1.99 6.77
C ASN A 264 -15.64 2.32 5.29
N TYR A 265 -16.72 3.06 5.02
CA TYR A 265 -16.82 3.84 3.79
C TYR A 265 -16.12 5.16 4.00
N ARG A 266 -15.06 5.41 3.24
CA ARG A 266 -14.27 6.63 3.34
C ARG A 266 -14.85 7.70 2.41
N PHE A 267 -15.97 8.31 2.81
CA PHE A 267 -16.64 9.30 1.98
C PHE A 267 -15.76 10.49 1.66
N CYS A 268 -15.85 10.96 0.43
CA CYS A 268 -15.46 12.31 0.09
C CYS A 268 -16.57 13.27 0.54
N LEU A 269 -16.22 14.35 1.24
CA LEU A 269 -17.14 15.40 1.65
C LEU A 269 -16.69 16.74 1.10
N THR A 270 -17.67 17.60 0.73
CA THR A 270 -17.42 18.97 0.28
C THR A 270 -18.13 20.00 1.15
N LYS A 271 -17.55 21.19 1.23
CA LYS A 271 -18.18 22.39 1.82
C LYS A 271 -18.67 23.39 0.78
N GLU A 272 -18.42 23.14 -0.50
CA GLU A 272 -18.90 24.00 -1.58
C GLU A 272 -20.42 23.87 -1.74
N GLU A 273 -21.16 24.95 -1.51
CA GLU A 273 -22.62 24.93 -1.48
C GLU A 273 -23.22 24.45 -2.80
N GLY A 274 -22.69 24.90 -3.93
CA GLY A 274 -23.15 24.51 -5.28
C GLY A 274 -22.76 23.08 -5.71
N ASN A 275 -21.92 22.40 -4.92
CA ASN A 275 -21.41 21.05 -5.19
C ASN A 275 -21.76 20.06 -4.07
N ARG A 276 -22.75 20.38 -3.22
CA ARG A 276 -23.02 19.66 -1.99
C ARG A 276 -24.39 19.02 -1.98
N LEU A 277 -24.43 17.69 -1.81
CA LEU A 277 -25.63 16.91 -1.55
C LEU A 277 -25.68 16.49 -0.07
N LEU A 278 -26.74 16.86 0.63
CA LEU A 278 -27.00 16.36 1.99
C LEU A 278 -27.64 14.97 1.89
N PRO A 279 -27.16 13.97 2.65
CA PRO A 279 -27.72 12.64 2.60
C PRO A 279 -29.15 12.62 3.18
N GLU A 280 -30.00 11.85 2.56
CA GLU A 280 -31.30 11.47 3.11
C GLU A 280 -31.14 10.47 4.26
N LYS A 281 -32.22 10.25 5.01
CA LYS A 281 -32.29 9.22 6.04
C LYS A 281 -32.08 7.84 5.41
N PRO A 282 -30.97 7.12 5.71
CA PRO A 282 -30.70 5.84 5.04
C PRO A 282 -31.63 4.73 5.51
N PRO A 283 -31.80 3.67 4.70
CA PRO A 283 -32.51 2.46 5.11
C PRO A 283 -31.93 1.87 6.41
N GLY A 284 -32.81 1.38 7.28
CA GLY A 284 -32.38 0.77 8.54
C GLY A 284 -31.78 1.73 9.56
N TYR A 285 -31.93 3.05 9.39
CA TYR A 285 -31.42 4.05 10.33
C TYR A 285 -31.95 3.81 11.75
N ASN A 286 -31.04 3.60 12.68
CA ASN A 286 -31.31 3.50 14.10
C ASN A 286 -30.60 4.63 14.85
N ARG A 287 -31.37 5.59 15.39
CA ARG A 287 -30.86 6.76 16.11
C ARG A 287 -29.94 6.40 17.26
N GLU A 288 -30.29 5.34 18.01
CA GLU A 288 -29.57 4.95 19.23
C GLU A 288 -28.11 4.54 18.96
N GLU A 289 -27.79 4.09 17.75
CA GLU A 289 -26.42 3.80 17.35
C GLU A 289 -25.52 5.03 17.35
N PHE A 290 -26.09 6.24 17.17
CA PHE A 290 -25.33 7.47 16.98
C PHE A 290 -25.29 8.36 18.22
N VAL A 291 -26.21 8.23 19.16
CA VAL A 291 -26.30 9.08 20.36
C VAL A 291 -25.00 9.08 21.17
N ASN A 292 -24.35 7.91 21.30
CA ASN A 292 -23.08 7.74 22.02
C ASN A 292 -21.87 7.56 21.10
N TYR A 293 -22.08 7.34 19.80
CA TYR A 293 -21.01 7.16 18.83
C TYR A 293 -20.34 8.48 18.44
N TYR A 294 -21.08 9.57 18.52
CA TYR A 294 -20.65 10.87 18.09
C TYR A 294 -19.38 11.35 18.82
N ARG A 295 -18.26 11.46 18.12
CA ARG A 295 -16.98 11.92 18.69
C ARG A 295 -16.30 13.03 17.92
N LYS A 296 -16.56 13.19 16.61
CA LYS A 296 -15.89 14.18 15.76
C LYS A 296 -16.85 14.73 14.70
N GLY A 297 -16.62 15.97 14.30
CA GLY A 297 -17.37 16.61 13.24
C GLY A 297 -17.11 16.01 11.85
N LEU A 298 -17.95 16.38 10.90
CA LEU A 298 -17.77 16.06 9.50
C LEU A 298 -16.55 16.80 8.94
N GLY A 299 -15.71 16.10 8.17
CA GLY A 299 -14.57 16.67 7.48
C GLY A 299 -14.97 17.50 6.25
N GLY A 300 -13.99 17.84 5.45
CA GLY A 300 -14.11 18.60 4.21
C GLY A 300 -13.39 19.94 4.27
N GLY A 301 -13.19 20.57 3.11
CA GLY A 301 -12.63 21.92 3.00
C GLY A 301 -11.11 21.99 2.83
N ARG A 302 -10.48 20.92 2.38
CA ARG A 302 -9.06 20.94 1.98
C ARG A 302 -8.91 21.32 0.50
N LEU A 303 -8.50 20.40 -0.35
CA LEU A 303 -8.32 20.64 -1.79
C LEU A 303 -9.69 20.85 -2.47
N ASN A 304 -9.90 21.95 -3.16
CA ASN A 304 -11.17 22.31 -3.82
C ASN A 304 -12.41 22.15 -2.92
N GLY A 305 -12.31 22.55 -1.65
CA GLY A 305 -13.41 22.40 -0.70
C GLY A 305 -13.70 20.97 -0.29
N LYS A 306 -12.97 19.97 -0.81
CA LYS A 306 -13.19 18.54 -0.55
C LYS A 306 -12.24 18.00 0.51
N GLY A 307 -12.63 16.91 1.16
CA GLY A 307 -11.82 16.18 2.11
C GLY A 307 -12.40 14.81 2.43
N THR A 308 -11.61 13.96 3.06
CA THR A 308 -12.01 12.60 3.39
C THR A 308 -12.73 12.52 4.75
N PHE A 309 -13.75 11.67 4.84
CA PHE A 309 -14.45 11.31 6.07
C PHE A 309 -14.01 9.90 6.50
N ASN A 310 -12.95 9.83 7.30
CA ASN A 310 -12.35 8.58 7.75
C ASN A 310 -13.05 7.94 8.97
N ASN A 311 -14.07 8.56 9.49
CA ASN A 311 -15.05 8.00 10.42
C ASN A 311 -16.39 7.97 9.69
N PRO A 312 -17.31 7.11 10.05
CA PRO A 312 -17.32 6.13 11.14
C PRO A 312 -16.65 4.80 10.80
N ILE A 313 -16.28 4.06 11.84
CA ILE A 313 -15.85 2.66 11.77
C ILE A 313 -16.83 1.78 12.54
N LEU A 314 -16.94 0.51 12.18
CA LEU A 314 -17.76 -0.51 12.85
C LEU A 314 -16.90 -1.70 13.31
N PRO A 315 -16.16 -1.56 14.43
CA PRO A 315 -15.37 -2.67 14.97
C PRO A 315 -16.21 -3.92 15.21
N GLY A 316 -15.76 -5.06 14.73
CA GLY A 316 -16.43 -6.36 14.91
C GLY A 316 -17.46 -6.73 13.85
N GLU A 317 -18.02 -5.75 13.11
CA GLU A 317 -19.07 -6.05 12.11
C GLU A 317 -18.52 -6.50 10.74
N ASN A 318 -17.21 -6.46 10.55
CA ASN A 318 -16.54 -6.81 9.30
C ASN A 318 -15.73 -8.12 9.37
N HIS A 319 -15.70 -8.83 10.49
CA HIS A 319 -14.84 -10.01 10.67
C HIS A 319 -15.17 -11.15 9.71
N ALA A 320 -16.42 -11.29 9.31
CA ALA A 320 -16.84 -12.30 8.34
C ALA A 320 -16.51 -11.92 6.88
N TYR A 321 -16.25 -10.65 6.58
CA TYR A 321 -16.10 -10.15 5.22
C TYR A 321 -15.00 -10.85 4.40
N PRO A 322 -13.80 -11.11 4.93
CA PRO A 322 -12.75 -11.75 4.15
C PRO A 322 -13.16 -13.08 3.53
N ASP A 323 -13.87 -13.95 4.29
CA ASP A 323 -14.29 -15.29 3.86
C ASP A 323 -15.73 -15.36 3.33
N ALA A 324 -16.44 -14.23 3.32
CA ALA A 324 -17.81 -14.18 2.83
C ALA A 324 -17.89 -14.33 1.31
N SER A 325 -18.98 -14.92 0.83
CA SER A 325 -19.38 -14.85 -0.57
C SER A 325 -19.76 -13.43 -0.97
N TRP A 326 -19.73 -13.08 -2.27
CA TRP A 326 -20.11 -11.73 -2.71
C TRP A 326 -21.51 -11.30 -2.24
N PRO A 327 -22.56 -12.14 -2.27
CA PRO A 327 -23.87 -11.74 -1.70
C PRO A 327 -23.87 -11.47 -0.19
N GLU A 328 -22.98 -12.09 0.56
CA GLU A 328 -22.80 -11.81 1.99
C GLU A 328 -21.97 -10.55 2.21
N ARG A 329 -20.91 -10.34 1.42
CA ARG A 329 -20.13 -9.11 1.40
C ARG A 329 -21.00 -7.90 1.10
N GLU A 330 -21.92 -7.99 0.14
CA GLU A 330 -22.86 -6.91 -0.19
C GLU A 330 -23.68 -6.45 1.02
N LYS A 331 -24.12 -7.38 1.88
CA LYS A 331 -24.84 -7.04 3.11
C LYS A 331 -23.95 -6.26 4.09
N ILE A 332 -22.70 -6.68 4.23
CA ILE A 332 -21.72 -6.01 5.09
C ILE A 332 -21.39 -4.62 4.51
N ILE A 333 -21.17 -4.52 3.21
CA ILE A 333 -20.94 -3.27 2.48
C ILE A 333 -22.12 -2.30 2.70
N GLU A 334 -23.35 -2.78 2.48
CA GLU A 334 -24.55 -1.95 2.66
C GLU A 334 -24.71 -1.49 4.11
N ARG A 335 -24.41 -2.35 5.09
CA ARG A 335 -24.43 -2.00 6.51
C ARG A 335 -23.45 -0.87 6.83
N HIS A 336 -22.21 -0.94 6.34
CA HIS A 336 -21.19 0.09 6.56
C HIS A 336 -21.53 1.40 5.84
N LYS A 337 -22.07 1.31 4.61
CA LYS A 337 -22.55 2.47 3.85
C LYS A 337 -23.68 3.18 4.59
N ASN A 338 -24.71 2.45 5.00
CA ASN A 338 -25.87 3.02 5.70
C ASN A 338 -25.50 3.56 7.08
N PHE A 339 -24.55 2.96 7.77
CA PHE A 339 -24.03 3.51 9.04
C PHE A 339 -23.32 4.85 8.82
N ALA A 340 -22.49 4.98 7.79
CA ALA A 340 -21.79 6.22 7.48
C ALA A 340 -22.78 7.34 7.08
N LEU A 341 -23.76 7.03 6.23
CA LEU A 341 -24.85 7.95 5.88
C LEU A 341 -25.71 8.31 7.10
N GLY A 342 -26.00 7.34 7.97
CA GLY A 342 -26.77 7.51 9.18
C GLY A 342 -26.10 8.45 10.17
N LEU A 343 -24.79 8.36 10.35
CA LEU A 343 -24.05 9.30 11.17
C LEU A 343 -24.12 10.73 10.61
N MET A 344 -23.94 10.89 9.30
CA MET A 344 -24.08 12.20 8.67
C MET A 344 -25.49 12.76 8.88
N TYR A 345 -26.52 11.95 8.63
CA TYR A 345 -27.92 12.33 8.83
C TYR A 345 -28.21 12.72 10.29
N PHE A 346 -27.74 11.92 11.26
CA PHE A 346 -27.87 12.23 12.69
C PHE A 346 -27.26 13.58 13.04
N LEU A 347 -26.02 13.83 12.65
CA LEU A 347 -25.32 15.08 12.94
C LEU A 347 -26.01 16.30 12.34
N GLN A 348 -26.66 16.14 11.20
CA GLN A 348 -27.32 17.22 10.46
C GLN A 348 -28.76 17.49 10.90
N ASN A 349 -29.44 16.52 11.54
CA ASN A 349 -30.88 16.58 11.74
C ASN A 349 -31.35 16.31 13.19
N ASP A 350 -30.56 15.60 14.03
CA ASP A 350 -31.04 15.14 15.34
C ASP A 350 -31.27 16.29 16.32
N GLU A 351 -32.46 16.34 16.91
CA GLU A 351 -32.91 17.42 17.82
C GLU A 351 -32.15 17.46 19.16
N SER A 352 -31.46 16.39 19.53
CA SER A 352 -30.56 16.42 20.71
C SER A 352 -29.34 17.32 20.50
N LEU A 353 -29.04 17.67 19.25
CA LEU A 353 -28.00 18.63 18.90
C LEU A 353 -28.62 20.05 18.75
N SER A 354 -27.94 21.08 19.26
CA SER A 354 -28.39 22.45 19.05
C SER A 354 -28.47 22.80 17.55
N GLU A 355 -29.40 23.72 17.18
CA GLU A 355 -29.53 24.15 15.78
C GLU A 355 -28.21 24.68 15.20
N ALA A 356 -27.42 25.41 16.00
CA ALA A 356 -26.10 25.89 15.57
C ALA A 356 -25.15 24.76 15.19
N LYS A 357 -25.14 23.63 15.91
CA LYS A 357 -24.36 22.44 15.59
C LYS A 357 -24.88 21.79 14.32
N ARG A 358 -26.19 21.55 14.20
CA ARG A 358 -26.80 20.96 13.01
C ARG A 358 -26.52 21.80 11.76
N ALA A 359 -26.69 23.11 11.85
CA ALA A 359 -26.37 24.04 10.77
C ALA A 359 -24.89 23.97 10.36
N GLY A 360 -23.99 23.87 11.34
CA GLY A 360 -22.55 23.65 11.07
C GLY A 360 -22.27 22.35 10.33
N TYR A 361 -22.94 21.25 10.69
CA TYR A 361 -22.77 19.96 10.00
C TYR A 361 -23.41 19.97 8.61
N ARG A 362 -24.51 20.67 8.37
CA ARG A 362 -25.11 20.83 7.04
C ARG A 362 -24.23 21.63 6.07
N GLN A 363 -23.14 22.24 6.54
CA GLN A 363 -22.14 22.83 5.65
C GLN A 363 -21.25 21.77 4.95
N SER A 364 -21.32 20.50 5.35
CA SER A 364 -20.59 19.39 4.70
C SER A 364 -21.58 18.38 4.13
N GLY A 365 -21.32 17.90 2.91
CA GLY A 365 -22.14 16.88 2.25
C GLY A 365 -21.34 16.13 1.18
N LEU A 366 -22.01 15.22 0.47
CA LEU A 366 -21.42 14.47 -0.63
C LEU A 366 -21.20 15.39 -1.84
N PRO A 367 -20.06 15.32 -2.55
CA PRO A 367 -19.78 16.17 -3.69
C PRO A 367 -20.47 15.65 -4.95
N LEU A 368 -21.24 16.50 -5.63
CA LEU A 368 -21.96 16.16 -6.86
C LEU A 368 -21.03 15.82 -8.04
N ASP A 369 -19.78 16.23 -7.99
CA ASP A 369 -18.76 15.99 -9.02
C ASP A 369 -17.88 14.76 -8.74
N GLU A 370 -18.18 13.98 -7.70
CA GLU A 370 -17.53 12.68 -7.43
C GLU A 370 -18.58 11.56 -7.50
N TYR A 371 -18.19 10.40 -8.03
CA TYR A 371 -19.00 9.17 -8.10
C TYR A 371 -20.42 9.36 -8.65
N PRO A 372 -20.59 10.00 -9.84
CA PRO A 372 -21.90 10.44 -10.33
C PRO A 372 -22.86 9.27 -10.64
N ASP A 373 -22.34 8.09 -10.94
CA ASP A 373 -23.09 6.88 -11.24
C ASP A 373 -23.30 5.94 -10.03
N ASN A 374 -22.87 6.38 -8.81
CA ASN A 374 -23.05 5.66 -7.55
C ASN A 374 -23.67 6.52 -6.44
N GLY A 375 -24.50 7.49 -6.79
CA GLY A 375 -25.13 8.37 -5.81
C GLY A 375 -24.14 9.24 -5.00
N HIS A 376 -23.01 9.57 -5.61
CA HIS A 376 -21.94 10.39 -5.02
C HIS A 376 -21.23 9.74 -3.83
N ILE A 377 -21.25 8.41 -3.78
CA ILE A 377 -20.62 7.57 -2.76
C ILE A 377 -19.48 6.77 -3.42
N PRO A 378 -18.33 6.57 -2.75
CA PRO A 378 -17.25 5.74 -3.26
C PRO A 378 -17.73 4.35 -3.71
N TYR A 379 -17.15 3.80 -4.76
CA TYR A 379 -17.53 2.50 -5.33
C TYR A 379 -17.14 1.33 -4.42
N GLU A 380 -16.12 1.52 -3.59
CA GLU A 380 -15.57 0.46 -2.73
C GLU A 380 -15.54 0.88 -1.26
N MET A 381 -15.79 -0.08 -0.39
CA MET A 381 -15.54 0.03 1.05
C MET A 381 -14.05 -0.10 1.33
N TYR A 382 -13.53 0.61 2.32
CA TYR A 382 -12.14 0.51 2.73
C TYR A 382 -11.88 -0.79 3.50
N VAL A 383 -11.44 -1.82 2.79
CA VAL A 383 -10.95 -3.08 3.35
C VAL A 383 -9.51 -2.86 3.83
N ARG A 384 -9.32 -2.66 5.14
CA ARG A 384 -7.99 -2.40 5.71
C ARG A 384 -7.14 -3.65 5.85
N GLU A 385 -7.78 -4.79 6.05
CA GLU A 385 -7.13 -6.08 6.25
C GLU A 385 -8.08 -7.18 5.80
N GLY A 386 -7.68 -7.94 4.78
CA GLY A 386 -8.37 -9.13 4.33
C GLY A 386 -7.65 -10.41 4.78
N ARG A 387 -7.60 -11.38 3.88
CA ARG A 387 -6.75 -12.56 4.03
C ARG A 387 -5.29 -12.16 3.82
N ARG A 388 -4.40 -12.70 4.62
CA ARG A 388 -2.94 -12.58 4.45
C ARG A 388 -2.41 -13.98 4.15
N ILE A 389 -1.79 -14.18 2.98
CA ILE A 389 -1.32 -15.51 2.60
C ILE A 389 -0.26 -16.03 3.59
N VAL A 390 -0.16 -17.35 3.73
CA VAL A 390 1.02 -18.00 4.32
C VAL A 390 2.03 -18.19 3.18
N GLY A 391 2.93 -17.23 3.07
CA GLY A 391 3.98 -17.21 2.04
C GLY A 391 5.20 -18.02 2.44
N ARG A 392 6.24 -17.93 1.61
CA ARG A 392 7.57 -18.54 1.88
C ARG A 392 8.38 -17.77 2.92
N TYR A 393 7.92 -16.57 3.27
CA TYR A 393 8.36 -15.77 4.40
C TYR A 393 7.17 -15.00 4.96
N VAL A 394 7.08 -14.88 6.27
CA VAL A 394 6.09 -14.02 6.95
C VAL A 394 6.80 -12.76 7.41
N PHE A 395 6.43 -11.62 6.83
CA PHE A 395 6.91 -10.31 7.27
C PHE A 395 6.29 -9.95 8.62
N LYS A 396 7.09 -9.60 9.62
CA LYS A 396 6.67 -9.48 11.01
C LYS A 396 7.18 -8.18 11.66
N GLU A 397 6.70 -7.89 12.85
CA GLU A 397 7.03 -6.68 13.59
C GLU A 397 8.55 -6.44 13.68
N GLN A 398 9.33 -7.49 13.97
CA GLN A 398 10.79 -7.40 14.11
C GLN A 398 11.47 -6.93 12.81
N ASP A 399 10.89 -7.24 11.66
CA ASP A 399 11.45 -6.84 10.36
C ASP A 399 11.30 -5.33 10.10
N ASN A 400 10.35 -4.68 10.80
CA ASN A 400 10.07 -3.24 10.71
C ASN A 400 10.64 -2.44 11.90
N ARG A 401 11.49 -3.05 12.72
CA ARG A 401 12.14 -2.43 13.89
C ARG A 401 13.64 -2.27 13.65
N LEU A 402 14.26 -1.42 14.48
CA LEU A 402 15.71 -1.32 14.49
C LEU A 402 16.32 -2.66 14.92
N ALA A 403 17.30 -3.17 14.15
CA ALA A 403 18.04 -4.36 14.52
C ALA A 403 18.92 -4.08 15.77
N ALA A 404 19.05 -5.08 16.63
CA ALA A 404 19.76 -4.90 17.91
C ALA A 404 21.26 -4.62 17.75
N ALA A 405 21.87 -5.03 16.63
CA ALA A 405 23.32 -5.04 16.46
C ALA A 405 23.85 -4.00 15.45
N TYR A 406 22.97 -3.22 14.79
CA TYR A 406 23.35 -2.18 13.84
C TYR A 406 22.22 -1.16 13.64
N GLY A 407 22.47 -0.08 12.91
CA GLY A 407 21.68 1.16 12.91
C GLY A 407 20.49 1.22 11.94
N ARG A 408 19.93 0.09 11.47
CA ARG A 408 18.78 0.03 10.57
C ARG A 408 17.90 -1.20 10.83
N SER A 409 16.78 -1.31 10.13
CA SER A 409 15.95 -2.53 10.12
C SER A 409 16.72 -3.73 9.54
N PRO A 410 16.32 -4.98 9.88
CA PRO A 410 16.94 -6.18 9.33
C PRO A 410 17.04 -6.18 7.81
N VAL A 411 18.17 -6.66 7.29
CA VAL A 411 18.44 -6.71 5.85
C VAL A 411 17.81 -7.95 5.23
N MET A 412 17.04 -7.75 4.15
CA MET A 412 16.41 -8.82 3.37
C MET A 412 17.17 -9.02 2.05
N THR A 413 17.81 -10.18 1.88
CA THR A 413 18.62 -10.48 0.68
C THR A 413 17.84 -10.49 -0.62
N ASP A 414 16.56 -10.74 -0.53
CA ASP A 414 15.60 -10.77 -1.64
C ASP A 414 14.60 -9.59 -1.56
N SER A 415 15.04 -8.44 -1.05
CA SER A 415 14.22 -7.22 -0.98
C SER A 415 13.77 -6.76 -2.37
N ILE A 416 12.48 -6.45 -2.50
CA ILE A 416 11.85 -5.99 -3.75
C ILE A 416 11.11 -4.66 -3.60
N ALA A 417 10.93 -4.20 -2.36
CA ALA A 417 10.25 -2.97 -2.02
C ALA A 417 10.65 -2.51 -0.61
N ILE A 418 10.26 -1.30 -0.25
CA ILE A 418 10.39 -0.80 1.11
C ILE A 418 9.03 -0.38 1.67
N THR A 419 8.88 -0.45 3.00
CA THR A 419 7.86 0.32 3.72
C THR A 419 8.53 1.43 4.51
N ASP A 420 7.88 2.58 4.56
CA ASP A 420 8.32 3.79 5.29
C ASP A 420 7.24 4.29 6.27
N TRP A 421 6.11 3.58 6.38
CA TRP A 421 5.02 3.91 7.29
C TRP A 421 5.21 3.25 8.66
N SER A 422 4.61 3.85 9.70
CA SER A 422 4.59 3.20 11.01
C SER A 422 3.63 2.00 11.02
N MET A 423 3.91 1.02 11.88
CA MET A 423 2.94 -0.03 12.17
C MET A 423 1.70 0.59 12.82
N ASP A 424 0.63 0.69 12.04
CA ASP A 424 -0.63 1.39 12.35
C ASP A 424 -1.82 0.47 12.06
N SER A 425 -2.62 0.18 13.10
CA SER A 425 -3.86 -0.57 12.97
C SER A 425 -5.05 0.19 13.55
N HIS A 426 -6.25 -0.27 13.21
CA HIS A 426 -7.51 0.28 13.70
C HIS A 426 -8.15 -0.66 14.73
N ASP A 427 -9.09 -0.13 15.53
CA ASP A 427 -9.93 -0.91 16.45
C ASP A 427 -10.44 -2.18 15.77
N CYS A 428 -10.34 -3.31 16.45
CA CYS A 428 -10.79 -4.61 15.92
C CYS A 428 -12.16 -4.99 16.48
N THR A 429 -12.43 -4.72 17.77
CA THR A 429 -13.72 -4.98 18.43
C THR A 429 -14.15 -3.79 19.30
N TRP A 430 -15.34 -3.87 19.86
CA TRP A 430 -15.83 -2.94 20.89
C TRP A 430 -15.40 -3.32 22.32
N ASP A 431 -14.63 -4.38 22.49
CA ASP A 431 -14.12 -4.77 23.81
C ASP A 431 -13.17 -3.72 24.37
N ARG A 432 -13.20 -3.53 25.68
CA ARG A 432 -12.38 -2.52 26.37
C ARG A 432 -11.82 -3.10 27.67
N SER A 433 -10.66 -2.61 28.09
CA SER A 433 -10.10 -2.81 29.42
C SER A 433 -10.23 -1.53 30.25
N PRO A 434 -10.36 -1.60 31.57
CA PRO A 434 -10.40 -0.39 32.42
C PRO A 434 -9.20 0.52 32.16
N GLY A 435 -9.49 1.78 31.78
CA GLY A 435 -8.47 2.76 31.44
C GLY A 435 -7.95 2.72 30.00
N TYR A 436 -8.41 1.77 29.17
CA TYR A 436 -7.99 1.64 27.76
C TYR A 436 -9.20 1.76 26.83
N ALA A 437 -9.05 2.62 25.82
CA ALA A 437 -10.15 3.05 24.97
C ALA A 437 -10.36 2.19 23.71
N TYR A 438 -9.41 1.34 23.36
CA TYR A 438 -9.41 0.60 22.10
C TYR A 438 -9.02 -0.86 22.30
N ASP A 439 -9.48 -1.75 21.40
CA ASP A 439 -9.00 -3.13 21.23
C ASP A 439 -8.28 -3.27 19.89
N GLY A 440 -6.96 -3.46 19.93
CA GLY A 440 -6.13 -3.70 18.73
C GLY A 440 -5.77 -2.46 17.93
N LYS A 441 -6.09 -1.26 18.38
CA LYS A 441 -5.63 -0.05 17.72
C LYS A 441 -4.18 0.23 18.10
N LEU A 442 -3.27 -0.17 17.22
CA LEU A 442 -1.84 0.07 17.37
C LEU A 442 -1.43 1.35 16.62
N ILE A 443 -0.51 2.11 17.16
CA ILE A 443 0.26 3.15 16.48
C ILE A 443 1.66 3.09 17.09
N LEU A 444 2.61 2.45 16.40
CA LEU A 444 3.93 2.12 16.90
C LEU A 444 4.99 2.99 16.20
N THR A 445 4.91 4.31 16.40
CA THR A 445 5.82 5.26 15.74
C THR A 445 7.24 5.19 16.27
N GLU A 446 7.41 4.86 17.55
CA GLU A 446 8.73 4.74 18.19
C GLU A 446 9.49 3.51 17.72
N GLU A 447 8.79 2.41 17.47
CA GLU A 447 9.36 1.14 17.08
C GLU A 447 9.63 1.05 15.57
N SER A 448 8.81 1.73 14.77
CA SER A 448 8.84 1.58 13.31
C SER A 448 10.06 2.23 12.67
N ARG A 449 10.63 1.56 11.68
CA ARG A 449 11.73 2.04 10.84
C ARG A 449 11.45 1.71 9.37
N PRO A 450 11.99 2.46 8.40
CA PRO A 450 11.96 2.03 7.01
C PRO A 450 12.51 0.61 6.87
N ALA A 451 11.75 -0.28 6.25
CA ALA A 451 12.07 -1.70 6.20
C ALA A 451 11.96 -2.28 4.79
N GLN A 452 12.75 -3.32 4.54
CA GLN A 452 12.80 -4.04 3.27
C GLN A 452 11.75 -5.15 3.25
N ILE A 453 10.97 -5.26 2.16
CA ILE A 453 9.97 -6.31 1.99
C ILE A 453 10.53 -7.38 1.05
N PRO A 454 10.66 -8.64 1.52
CA PRO A 454 11.29 -9.70 0.73
C PRO A 454 10.35 -10.29 -0.33
N TRP A 455 10.90 -10.71 -1.46
CA TRP A 455 10.19 -11.40 -2.54
C TRP A 455 9.40 -12.62 -2.05
N ARG A 456 9.97 -13.38 -1.14
CA ARG A 456 9.36 -14.57 -0.55
C ARG A 456 8.02 -14.32 0.14
N SER A 457 7.74 -13.08 0.56
CA SER A 457 6.44 -12.71 1.16
C SER A 457 5.29 -12.66 0.15
N LEU A 458 5.60 -12.54 -1.16
CA LEU A 458 4.60 -12.52 -2.22
C LEU A 458 4.33 -13.90 -2.80
N LEU A 459 5.15 -14.90 -2.45
CA LEU A 459 5.10 -16.24 -3.01
C LEU A 459 4.31 -17.18 -2.08
N PRO A 460 3.11 -17.63 -2.50
CA PRO A 460 2.32 -18.56 -1.70
C PRO A 460 2.96 -19.96 -1.68
N GLN A 461 2.53 -20.77 -0.72
CA GLN A 461 2.81 -22.19 -0.68
C GLN A 461 1.81 -22.94 -1.55
N GLY A 462 2.27 -23.97 -2.28
CA GLY A 462 1.41 -24.89 -3.03
C GLY A 462 0.91 -24.41 -4.39
N VAL A 463 1.23 -23.16 -4.81
CA VAL A 463 0.94 -22.64 -6.15
C VAL A 463 2.15 -21.86 -6.64
N ASP A 464 2.81 -22.38 -7.68
CA ASP A 464 4.13 -21.89 -8.06
C ASP A 464 4.11 -20.71 -9.05
N ASN A 465 3.03 -20.53 -9.80
CA ASN A 465 2.89 -19.46 -10.78
C ASN A 465 1.89 -18.36 -10.35
N LEU A 466 1.63 -18.24 -9.03
CA LEU A 466 0.82 -17.18 -8.42
C LEU A 466 1.75 -16.21 -7.65
N ILE A 467 1.52 -14.91 -7.80
CA ILE A 467 2.16 -13.82 -7.06
C ILE A 467 1.05 -13.06 -6.31
N VAL A 468 1.28 -12.71 -5.03
CA VAL A 468 0.26 -12.01 -4.20
C VAL A 468 0.85 -10.71 -3.65
N PRO A 469 0.82 -9.60 -4.43
CA PRO A 469 1.47 -8.35 -4.03
C PRO A 469 0.65 -7.50 -3.05
N VAL A 470 -0.66 -7.74 -2.90
CA VAL A 470 -1.54 -6.95 -2.03
C VAL A 470 -1.80 -7.69 -0.72
N CYS A 471 -2.37 -8.88 -0.76
CA CYS A 471 -2.60 -9.73 0.41
C CYS A 471 -1.37 -10.59 0.76
N LEU A 472 -0.19 -9.98 0.75
CA LEU A 472 1.08 -10.64 0.98
C LEU A 472 1.18 -11.26 2.39
N SER A 473 2.17 -12.10 2.56
CA SER A 473 2.44 -12.79 3.83
C SER A 473 3.05 -11.84 4.87
N ALA A 474 2.24 -11.43 5.82
CA ALA A 474 2.65 -10.58 6.95
C ALA A 474 1.81 -10.91 8.19
N THR A 475 2.33 -10.60 9.38
CA THR A 475 1.54 -10.65 10.62
C THR A 475 0.58 -9.47 10.71
N HIS A 476 -0.43 -9.56 11.58
CA HIS A 476 -1.38 -8.46 11.82
C HIS A 476 -0.66 -7.16 12.25
N VAL A 477 0.37 -7.24 13.09
CA VAL A 477 1.13 -6.07 13.56
C VAL A 477 1.89 -5.44 12.40
N ALA A 478 2.70 -6.23 11.69
CA ALA A 478 3.49 -5.74 10.56
C ALA A 478 2.62 -5.27 9.38
N TRP A 479 1.40 -5.83 9.23
CA TRP A 479 0.42 -5.40 8.24
C TRP A 479 0.15 -3.90 8.32
N GLY A 480 0.17 -3.33 9.52
CA GLY A 480 0.00 -1.89 9.73
C GLY A 480 0.96 -1.01 8.92
N ALA A 481 2.17 -1.51 8.62
CA ALA A 481 3.18 -0.78 7.86
C ALA A 481 3.18 -1.09 6.35
N VAL A 482 2.64 -2.25 5.92
CA VAL A 482 2.70 -2.67 4.50
C VAL A 482 1.39 -2.49 3.74
N ARG A 483 0.27 -2.23 4.42
CA ARG A 483 -1.07 -2.08 3.83
C ARG A 483 -1.32 -0.74 3.12
N LEU A 484 -0.30 0.00 2.78
CA LEU A 484 -0.39 1.33 2.18
C LEU A 484 -0.30 1.25 0.65
N GLU A 485 -1.12 2.03 -0.04
CA GLU A 485 -1.18 2.01 -1.50
C GLU A 485 0.16 2.27 -2.20
N PRO A 486 1.03 3.19 -1.73
CA PRO A 486 2.36 3.36 -2.32
C PRO A 486 3.25 2.12 -2.19
N VAL A 487 3.11 1.37 -1.08
CA VAL A 487 3.83 0.10 -0.86
C VAL A 487 3.30 -0.96 -1.81
N TRP A 488 1.97 -1.11 -1.92
CA TRP A 488 1.34 -2.06 -2.84
C TRP A 488 1.63 -1.75 -4.31
N MET A 489 1.70 -0.47 -4.71
CA MET A 489 2.12 -0.10 -6.07
C MET A 489 3.56 -0.54 -6.35
N GLN A 490 4.46 -0.36 -5.40
CA GLN A 490 5.84 -0.81 -5.53
C GLN A 490 5.96 -2.33 -5.59
N LEU A 491 5.24 -3.06 -4.73
CA LEU A 491 5.17 -4.53 -4.74
C LEU A 491 4.54 -5.05 -6.04
N GLY A 492 3.49 -4.39 -6.52
CA GLY A 492 2.85 -4.70 -7.80
C GLY A 492 3.79 -4.50 -8.97
N GLU A 493 4.53 -3.39 -9.02
CA GLU A 493 5.52 -3.16 -10.07
C GLU A 493 6.63 -4.22 -10.06
N SER A 494 7.11 -4.60 -8.88
CA SER A 494 8.08 -5.71 -8.71
C SER A 494 7.51 -7.05 -9.17
N ALA A 495 6.22 -7.32 -8.88
CA ALA A 495 5.51 -8.50 -9.36
C ALA A 495 5.39 -8.51 -10.90
N GLY A 496 5.19 -7.36 -11.53
CA GLY A 496 5.19 -7.22 -12.99
C GLY A 496 6.53 -7.58 -13.64
N PHE A 497 7.64 -7.13 -13.06
CA PHE A 497 8.99 -7.55 -13.47
C PHE A 497 9.21 -9.05 -13.28
N ALA A 498 8.77 -9.61 -12.15
CA ALA A 498 8.90 -11.04 -11.87
C ALA A 498 8.08 -11.88 -12.87
N ALA A 499 6.85 -11.46 -13.20
CA ALA A 499 6.04 -12.12 -14.22
C ALA A 499 6.72 -12.11 -15.59
N ALA A 500 7.30 -10.97 -15.98
CA ALA A 500 8.03 -10.87 -17.25
C ALA A 500 9.27 -11.77 -17.29
N LEU A 501 10.06 -11.80 -16.22
CA LEU A 501 11.20 -12.71 -16.10
C LEU A 501 10.76 -14.18 -16.13
N SER A 502 9.66 -14.53 -15.45
CA SER A 502 9.06 -15.86 -15.45
C SER A 502 8.72 -16.34 -16.86
N VAL A 503 7.97 -15.52 -17.60
CA VAL A 503 7.56 -15.85 -18.98
C VAL A 503 8.79 -15.96 -19.89
N LYS A 504 9.72 -15.01 -19.82
CA LYS A 504 10.94 -15.00 -20.63
C LYS A 504 11.84 -16.22 -20.39
N LYS A 505 11.92 -16.70 -19.14
CA LYS A 505 12.74 -17.85 -18.76
C LYS A 505 11.98 -19.18 -18.83
N ASN A 506 10.68 -19.14 -19.13
CA ASN A 506 9.78 -20.29 -19.03
C ASN A 506 9.89 -20.98 -17.66
N GLN A 507 9.88 -20.21 -16.59
CA GLN A 507 10.07 -20.66 -15.23
C GLN A 507 9.01 -20.01 -14.32
N ALA A 508 8.37 -20.79 -13.45
CA ALA A 508 7.38 -20.22 -12.53
C ALA A 508 8.01 -19.21 -11.54
N PRO A 509 7.29 -18.17 -11.12
CA PRO A 509 7.74 -17.16 -10.16
C PRO A 509 8.36 -17.73 -8.88
N ALA A 510 7.82 -18.83 -8.40
CA ALA A 510 8.29 -19.54 -7.22
C ALA A 510 9.74 -20.05 -7.30
N PHE A 511 10.27 -20.21 -8.50
CA PHE A 511 11.61 -20.74 -8.78
C PHE A 511 12.54 -19.72 -9.42
N LEU A 512 12.09 -18.46 -9.59
CA LEU A 512 12.97 -17.39 -10.07
C LEU A 512 14.13 -17.20 -9.09
N ASP A 513 15.32 -17.05 -9.66
CA ASP A 513 16.47 -16.57 -8.90
C ASP A 513 16.23 -15.14 -8.45
N PRO A 514 16.11 -14.87 -7.13
CA PRO A 514 15.90 -13.53 -6.63
C PRO A 514 16.97 -12.52 -7.05
N ALA A 515 18.21 -12.98 -7.27
CA ALA A 515 19.30 -12.09 -7.69
C ALA A 515 19.02 -11.47 -9.06
N LEU A 516 18.46 -12.24 -9.99
CA LEU A 516 18.07 -11.72 -11.32
C LEU A 516 16.93 -10.72 -11.24
N LEU A 517 15.93 -10.98 -10.38
CA LEU A 517 14.84 -10.05 -10.16
C LEU A 517 15.38 -8.74 -9.58
N ILE A 518 16.18 -8.80 -8.50
CA ILE A 518 16.77 -7.62 -7.85
C ILE A 518 17.63 -6.82 -8.84
N GLN A 519 18.45 -7.48 -9.64
CA GLN A 519 19.23 -6.79 -10.69
C GLN A 519 18.32 -6.06 -11.69
N SER A 520 17.20 -6.66 -12.10
CA SER A 520 16.23 -6.02 -12.96
C SER A 520 15.59 -4.80 -12.26
N LEU A 521 15.21 -4.93 -10.99
CA LEU A 521 14.61 -3.84 -10.21
C LEU A 521 15.56 -2.64 -10.09
N VAL A 522 16.81 -2.87 -9.67
CA VAL A 522 17.77 -1.75 -9.49
C VAL A 522 18.15 -1.08 -10.80
N LYS A 523 18.27 -1.84 -11.90
CA LYS A 523 18.49 -1.28 -13.25
C LYS A 523 17.34 -0.40 -13.72
N ASN A 524 16.13 -0.65 -13.23
CA ASN A 524 14.92 0.11 -13.53
C ASN A 524 14.55 1.12 -12.43
N ARG A 525 15.50 1.50 -11.57
CA ARG A 525 15.30 2.55 -10.55
C ARG A 525 14.21 2.21 -9.52
N MET A 526 14.01 0.95 -9.21
CA MET A 526 13.20 0.55 -8.06
C MET A 526 14.00 0.74 -6.77
N MET A 527 13.41 1.36 -5.76
CA MET A 527 13.98 1.43 -4.43
C MET A 527 13.75 0.10 -3.70
N ILE A 528 14.80 -0.66 -3.49
CA ILE A 528 14.73 -1.93 -2.75
C ILE A 528 15.41 -1.85 -1.38
N THR A 529 16.09 -0.74 -1.10
CA THR A 529 16.61 -0.40 0.22
C THR A 529 16.49 1.11 0.43
N PHE A 530 16.05 1.54 1.60
CA PHE A 530 16.00 2.95 1.95
C PHE A 530 17.38 3.42 2.38
N LEU A 531 17.85 4.52 1.78
CA LEU A 531 19.09 5.24 2.12
C LEU A 531 18.83 6.74 2.08
N ASN A 532 19.22 7.46 3.13
CA ASN A 532 18.97 8.89 3.29
C ASN A 532 19.62 9.75 2.20
N ASP A 533 20.81 9.33 1.76
CA ASP A 533 21.75 10.06 0.94
C ASP A 533 21.86 9.54 -0.50
N VAL A 534 20.93 8.68 -0.92
CA VAL A 534 20.90 8.12 -2.28
C VAL A 534 19.61 8.52 -3.00
N ASP A 535 19.72 9.33 -4.02
CA ASP A 535 18.61 9.62 -4.93
C ASP A 535 18.44 8.50 -5.96
N VAL A 536 17.42 7.66 -5.78
CA VAL A 536 17.14 6.51 -6.65
C VAL A 536 16.77 6.93 -8.08
N ALA A 537 16.30 8.16 -8.31
CA ALA A 537 16.02 8.69 -9.64
C ALA A 537 17.29 8.98 -10.44
N SER A 538 18.44 9.16 -9.79
CA SER A 538 19.71 9.50 -10.43
C SER A 538 20.18 8.39 -11.39
N ASN A 539 20.80 8.80 -12.50
CA ASN A 539 21.44 7.89 -13.44
C ASN A 539 22.88 7.50 -13.06
N ASP A 540 23.37 7.95 -11.91
CA ASP A 540 24.69 7.59 -11.43
C ASP A 540 24.79 6.05 -11.23
N PRO A 541 25.81 5.38 -11.80
CA PRO A 541 26.04 3.94 -11.58
C PRO A 541 26.17 3.55 -10.10
N GLN A 542 26.63 4.46 -9.26
CA GLN A 542 26.73 4.24 -7.82
C GLN A 542 25.37 3.96 -7.17
N VAL A 543 24.28 4.54 -7.69
CA VAL A 543 22.93 4.32 -7.17
C VAL A 543 22.48 2.87 -7.34
N MET A 544 22.73 2.26 -8.51
CA MET A 544 22.41 0.86 -8.73
C MET A 544 23.20 -0.06 -7.79
N ALA A 545 24.50 0.20 -7.65
CA ALA A 545 25.36 -0.53 -6.73
C ALA A 545 24.87 -0.37 -5.28
N ALA A 546 24.57 0.85 -4.82
CA ALA A 546 24.07 1.11 -3.49
C ALA A 546 22.75 0.39 -3.19
N GLN A 547 21.78 0.44 -4.11
CA GLN A 547 20.51 -0.26 -3.96
C GLN A 547 20.72 -1.79 -3.86
N TYR A 548 21.53 -2.36 -4.75
CA TYR A 548 21.82 -3.80 -4.73
C TYR A 548 22.55 -4.22 -3.44
N PHE A 549 23.68 -3.60 -3.15
CA PHE A 549 24.50 -3.97 -1.97
C PHE A 549 23.82 -3.60 -0.66
N GLY A 550 22.94 -2.60 -0.63
CA GLY A 550 22.10 -2.30 0.51
C GLY A 550 21.12 -3.41 0.89
N SER A 551 20.72 -4.25 -0.08
CA SER A 551 19.97 -5.49 0.17
C SER A 551 20.84 -6.69 0.56
N LYS A 552 22.16 -6.50 0.66
CA LYS A 552 23.14 -7.55 0.96
C LYS A 552 23.92 -7.30 2.27
N GLY A 553 23.56 -6.27 3.06
CA GLY A 553 24.21 -5.99 4.34
C GLY A 553 25.47 -5.12 4.27
N PHE A 554 25.74 -4.50 3.12
CA PHE A 554 26.93 -3.63 2.94
C PHE A 554 26.80 -2.26 3.65
N PHE A 555 25.62 -1.91 4.15
CA PHE A 555 25.38 -0.70 4.93
C PHE A 555 24.76 -1.08 6.26
N SER A 556 25.35 -0.59 7.35
CA SER A 556 24.93 -0.89 8.72
C SER A 556 23.89 0.10 9.27
N ASP A 557 23.63 1.18 8.55
CA ASP A 557 22.61 2.17 8.87
C ASP A 557 21.91 2.68 7.58
N TYR A 558 21.19 3.78 7.67
CA TYR A 558 20.46 4.35 6.53
C TYR A 558 21.28 5.36 5.71
N ASN A 559 22.62 5.35 5.83
CA ASN A 559 23.49 6.21 5.03
C ASN A 559 24.49 5.36 4.25
N ALA A 560 24.53 5.55 2.95
CA ALA A 560 25.51 4.88 2.09
C ALA A 560 26.88 5.54 2.17
N GLY A 561 26.92 6.87 2.32
CA GLY A 561 28.15 7.65 2.35
C GLY A 561 29.00 7.48 1.10
N LEU A 562 28.39 7.44 -0.08
CA LEU A 562 29.07 7.07 -1.34
C LEU A 562 30.27 7.95 -1.67
N ASP A 563 30.21 9.23 -1.29
CA ASP A 563 31.27 10.19 -1.48
C ASP A 563 32.36 10.17 -0.39
N LEU A 564 32.16 9.43 0.69
CA LEU A 564 33.13 9.34 1.77
C LEU A 564 34.36 8.51 1.35
N PRO A 565 35.54 8.79 1.92
CA PRO A 565 36.72 7.96 1.77
C PRO A 565 36.45 6.51 2.21
N LEU A 566 36.99 5.56 1.48
CA LEU A 566 36.93 4.15 1.83
C LEU A 566 38.14 3.76 2.67
N SER A 567 37.91 3.39 3.92
CA SER A 567 38.97 2.89 4.80
C SER A 567 39.43 1.48 4.41
N THR A 568 40.67 1.13 4.71
CA THR A 568 41.23 -0.21 4.42
C THR A 568 40.45 -1.32 5.12
N HIS A 569 40.00 -1.07 6.36
CA HIS A 569 39.20 -2.04 7.11
C HIS A 569 37.85 -2.27 6.46
N LEU A 570 37.10 -1.21 6.15
CA LEU A 570 35.78 -1.33 5.50
C LEU A 570 35.90 -1.99 4.12
N LYS A 571 36.94 -1.65 3.33
CA LYS A 571 37.22 -2.30 2.05
C LYS A 571 37.40 -3.81 2.21
N THR A 572 38.15 -4.24 3.22
CA THR A 572 38.40 -5.66 3.50
C THR A 572 37.10 -6.39 3.86
N VAL A 573 36.27 -5.78 4.71
CA VAL A 573 34.96 -6.33 5.10
C VAL A 573 34.03 -6.44 3.87
N TRP A 574 33.94 -5.40 3.05
CA TRP A 574 33.12 -5.41 1.85
C TRP A 574 33.61 -6.42 0.80
N GLN A 575 34.94 -6.53 0.60
CA GLN A 575 35.48 -7.56 -0.31
C GLN A 575 35.15 -8.97 0.18
N GLY A 576 35.32 -9.24 1.48
CA GLY A 576 34.95 -10.52 2.07
C GLY A 576 33.46 -10.85 1.94
N GLY A 577 32.59 -9.86 2.15
CA GLY A 577 31.14 -9.99 1.92
C GLY A 577 30.80 -10.27 0.45
N PHE A 578 31.51 -9.62 -0.47
CA PHE A 578 31.35 -9.85 -1.91
C PHE A 578 31.78 -11.27 -2.32
N ASP A 579 32.91 -11.76 -1.80
CA ASP A 579 33.38 -13.11 -2.08
C ASP A 579 32.39 -14.16 -1.54
N GLN A 580 31.83 -13.93 -0.35
CA GLN A 580 30.77 -14.77 0.21
C GLN A 580 29.50 -14.74 -0.65
N LEU A 581 29.11 -13.56 -1.15
CA LEU A 581 27.96 -13.42 -2.05
C LEU A 581 28.16 -14.23 -3.32
N GLN A 582 29.34 -14.17 -3.95
CA GLN A 582 29.66 -14.95 -5.15
C GLN A 582 29.65 -16.45 -4.91
N ASN A 583 30.07 -16.90 -3.73
CA ASN A 583 30.12 -18.30 -3.35
C ASN A 583 28.79 -18.82 -2.76
N GLY A 584 27.76 -17.98 -2.63
CA GLY A 584 26.47 -18.36 -2.07
C GLY A 584 26.48 -18.62 -0.55
N THR A 585 27.51 -18.12 0.16
CA THR A 585 27.70 -18.33 1.61
C THR A 585 27.48 -17.05 2.45
N LEU A 586 26.92 -16.01 1.84
CA LEU A 586 26.73 -14.72 2.49
C LEU A 586 25.77 -14.83 3.68
N ASP A 587 26.25 -14.46 4.86
CA ASP A 587 25.45 -14.18 6.05
C ASP A 587 25.30 -12.66 6.17
N VAL A 588 24.12 -12.16 5.80
CA VAL A 588 23.88 -10.70 5.72
C VAL A 588 23.90 -10.01 7.07
N GLU A 589 23.46 -10.70 8.12
CA GLU A 589 23.45 -10.13 9.47
C GLU A 589 24.89 -10.00 10.01
N LYS A 590 25.71 -11.03 9.85
CA LYS A 590 27.14 -10.97 10.22
C LYS A 590 27.87 -9.91 9.40
N LEU A 591 27.57 -9.79 8.10
CA LEU A 591 28.18 -8.74 7.29
C LEU A 591 27.77 -7.35 7.79
N ALA A 592 26.48 -7.10 8.05
CA ALA A 592 26.01 -5.80 8.53
C ALA A 592 26.64 -5.42 9.90
N ILE A 593 26.80 -6.39 10.79
CA ILE A 593 27.52 -6.21 12.07
C ILE A 593 29.00 -5.87 11.83
N ALA A 594 29.69 -6.61 10.96
CA ALA A 594 31.10 -6.34 10.65
C ALA A 594 31.28 -4.96 9.99
N VAL A 595 30.36 -4.56 9.11
CA VAL A 595 30.34 -3.21 8.50
C VAL A 595 30.13 -2.14 9.57
N HIS A 596 29.24 -2.38 10.54
CA HIS A 596 29.00 -1.46 11.65
C HIS A 596 30.29 -1.23 12.48
N GLN A 597 30.97 -2.30 12.81
CA GLN A 597 32.24 -2.25 13.53
C GLN A 597 33.34 -1.53 12.72
N ALA A 598 33.52 -1.93 11.44
CA ALA A 598 34.52 -1.34 10.56
C ALA A 598 34.28 0.16 10.26
N SER A 599 33.03 0.60 10.30
CA SER A 599 32.68 2.01 10.09
C SER A 599 32.96 2.89 11.31
N ALA A 600 33.00 2.30 12.52
CA ALA A 600 33.30 2.99 13.76
C ALA A 600 34.81 3.06 14.04
N GLU A 601 35.63 2.23 13.42
CA GLU A 601 37.07 2.14 13.65
C GLU A 601 37.85 3.12 12.75
N THR A 602 38.91 3.71 13.31
CA THR A 602 39.84 4.53 12.56
C THR A 602 40.82 3.62 11.81
N SER A 603 40.86 3.65 10.51
CA SER A 603 41.84 2.94 9.69
C SER A 603 42.33 3.80 8.53
N GLU A 604 43.41 3.38 7.85
CA GLU A 604 44.02 4.13 6.75
C GLU A 604 43.02 4.30 5.59
N ASP A 605 43.06 5.47 4.93
CA ASP A 605 42.30 5.75 3.72
C ASP A 605 42.95 5.01 2.53
N THR A 606 42.13 4.39 1.72
CA THR A 606 42.60 3.69 0.50
C THR A 606 42.85 4.62 -0.69
N GLY A 607 42.54 5.92 -0.56
CA GLY A 607 42.53 6.89 -1.66
C GLY A 607 41.38 6.71 -2.66
N MET A 608 40.39 5.89 -2.34
CA MET A 608 39.20 5.60 -3.16
C MET A 608 37.93 6.00 -2.40
N LYS A 609 36.88 6.45 -3.09
CA LYS A 609 35.55 6.65 -2.51
C LYS A 609 34.80 5.34 -2.34
N ARG A 610 33.88 5.29 -1.36
CA ARG A 610 33.01 4.13 -1.10
C ARG A 610 32.18 3.75 -2.34
N GLY A 611 31.56 4.74 -3.02
CA GLY A 611 30.76 4.51 -4.21
C GLY A 611 31.55 3.95 -5.39
N GLU A 612 32.79 4.40 -5.61
CA GLU A 612 33.67 3.88 -6.65
C GLU A 612 33.98 2.39 -6.46
N PHE A 613 34.24 1.97 -5.24
CA PHE A 613 34.49 0.56 -4.95
C PHE A 613 33.23 -0.30 -5.14
N LEU A 614 32.07 0.18 -4.71
CA LEU A 614 30.82 -0.54 -4.92
C LEU A 614 30.46 -0.69 -6.41
N VAL A 615 30.77 0.32 -7.24
CA VAL A 615 30.62 0.22 -8.70
C VAL A 615 31.55 -0.85 -9.28
N GLN A 616 32.81 -0.96 -8.79
CA GLN A 616 33.72 -2.02 -9.20
C GLN A 616 33.16 -3.41 -8.87
N LEU A 617 32.61 -3.59 -7.67
CA LEU A 617 31.99 -4.85 -7.26
C LEU A 617 30.74 -5.14 -8.10
N TRP A 618 29.89 -4.14 -8.33
CA TRP A 618 28.69 -4.26 -9.17
C TRP A 618 29.02 -4.66 -10.60
N SER A 619 30.05 -4.06 -11.18
CA SER A 619 30.51 -4.39 -12.53
C SER A 619 30.95 -5.85 -12.64
N LYS A 620 31.62 -6.42 -11.63
CA LYS A 620 32.00 -7.83 -11.59
C LYS A 620 30.81 -8.80 -11.56
N LEU A 621 29.67 -8.38 -10.96
CA LEU A 621 28.45 -9.18 -10.91
C LEU A 621 27.63 -9.13 -12.19
N THR A 622 27.75 -8.05 -12.95
CA THR A 622 26.87 -7.75 -14.08
C THR A 622 27.55 -7.83 -15.44
N GLN A 623 28.87 -8.04 -15.47
CA GLN A 623 29.58 -8.40 -16.70
C GLN A 623 29.22 -9.85 -17.10
N PRO A 624 28.92 -10.10 -18.41
CA PRO A 624 28.54 -11.43 -18.88
C PRO A 624 29.68 -12.46 -18.76
#